data_e6adc93359f8b7149a2b40563a81abe6
#
_entry.id   e6adc93359f8b7149a2b40563a81abe6
#
_cell.length_a   1.000
_cell.length_b   1.000
_cell.length_c   1.000
_cell.angle_alpha   90.00
_cell.angle_beta   90.00
_cell.angle_gamma   90.00
#
_symmetry.space_group_name_H-M   'P 1'
#
loop_
_entity.id
_entity.type
_entity.pdbx_description
1 polymer ?
#
loop_
_entity_poly.entity_id
_entity_poly.type
_entity_poly.pdbx_seq_one_letter_code
_entity_poly.pdbx_strand_id
1 'polypeptide(L)'
;VLKLLSVDPSNYDDAPTEGIRRVLSIVRGEEVPRRTPLPKDNLEYVRMGTTVATNALLERKGAKHVLLVTKGLRDLLEIGYQSRPRLFDLNIVKAEMLYSEVQEVEERVTIEGFDEDVFGVHKATEEIPNVLTKGSSGDMIRILTPLDEDSVRATLQNLRSRGFETVAICFAHSYIYPNHEARVGELALEEGFTHVSLSSAVAANMIKMVPRGSSASADAYLTPEIKKYLKGFVKGFQDGHLDDVKTDFMQSDGGLVGHKNFSGLKGILSGPAGGVVGFSRTSYVPETGVPIVGLDMGGTSTDVSRYGGIFEHVFETTTAGVTIQSPQLDINTVAAGGGSILQWRNGLLTVGPESASSHPGPACYRKGGPLAVTDANLFLGRLVPDFFPKIFGPNENEALDTDAVRHKFVELTKVINAETGKTMTPEEAAYGFLDVANEAMCRPIRALTEAKGYEIGKHNLAVFGGAGGQHACEIASKLGISQAIIHKYSSILSAYGTSFPKHLPNVLTDQS
;
A
#
# COMPACT_ATOMS: atom_id res chain seq x y z
N VAL A 1 2.51 22.36 -11.75
CA VAL A 1 2.91 21.33 -10.78
C VAL A 1 3.00 21.98 -9.41
N LEU A 2 2.37 21.38 -8.42
CA LEU A 2 2.42 21.80 -7.02
C LEU A 2 2.91 20.64 -6.17
N LYS A 3 3.73 20.92 -5.15
CA LYS A 3 4.23 19.94 -4.18
C LYS A 3 4.07 20.49 -2.78
N LEU A 4 3.52 19.66 -1.87
CA LEU A 4 3.28 19.98 -0.47
C LEU A 4 3.92 18.92 0.41
N LEU A 5 4.14 19.23 1.68
CA LEU A 5 4.44 18.22 2.69
C LEU A 5 3.19 17.35 2.89
N SER A 6 3.36 16.05 3.06
CA SER A 6 2.23 15.13 3.28
C SER A 6 1.52 15.39 4.62
N VAL A 7 2.25 15.90 5.62
CA VAL A 7 1.73 16.24 6.95
C VAL A 7 2.33 17.58 7.37
N ASP A 8 1.45 18.57 7.59
CA ASP A 8 1.82 19.88 8.15
C ASP A 8 0.63 20.48 8.92
N PRO A 9 0.33 19.95 10.12
CA PRO A 9 -0.90 20.28 10.86
C PRO A 9 -0.97 21.73 11.31
N SER A 10 0.13 22.47 11.29
CA SER A 10 0.16 23.89 11.58
C SER A 10 -0.49 24.74 10.48
N ASN A 11 -0.46 24.26 9.23
CA ASN A 11 -0.85 25.02 8.05
C ASN A 11 -2.09 24.47 7.34
N TYR A 12 -2.30 23.15 7.34
CA TYR A 12 -3.48 22.50 6.74
C TYR A 12 -3.78 21.16 7.39
N ASP A 13 -5.04 20.76 7.35
CA ASP A 13 -5.51 19.50 7.94
C ASP A 13 -5.28 18.32 6.98
N ASP A 14 -5.31 18.57 5.66
CA ASP A 14 -5.26 17.57 4.61
C ASP A 14 -4.52 18.13 3.37
N ALA A 15 -3.42 17.47 2.99
CA ALA A 15 -2.57 17.90 1.89
C ALA A 15 -3.26 17.84 0.50
N PRO A 16 -4.07 16.83 0.14
CA PRO A 16 -4.83 16.81 -1.11
C PRO A 16 -5.78 18.00 -1.25
N THR A 17 -6.57 18.29 -0.23
CA THR A 17 -7.51 19.44 -0.21
C THR A 17 -6.76 20.76 -0.35
N GLU A 18 -5.66 20.95 0.38
CA GLU A 18 -4.82 22.14 0.29
C GLU A 18 -4.18 22.26 -1.12
N GLY A 19 -3.76 21.13 -1.71
CA GLY A 19 -3.24 21.10 -3.08
C GLY A 19 -4.26 21.59 -4.08
N ILE A 20 -5.49 21.09 -4.02
CA ILE A 20 -6.59 21.53 -4.90
C ILE A 20 -6.90 23.00 -4.66
N ARG A 21 -6.95 23.46 -3.41
CA ARG A 21 -7.17 24.87 -3.04
C ARG A 21 -6.16 25.81 -3.73
N ARG A 22 -4.86 25.48 -3.64
CA ARG A 22 -3.80 26.28 -4.25
C ARG A 22 -3.89 26.28 -5.78
N VAL A 23 -4.23 25.14 -6.38
CA VAL A 23 -4.43 25.07 -7.84
C VAL A 23 -5.63 25.92 -8.28
N LEU A 24 -6.75 25.80 -7.57
CA LEU A 24 -7.94 26.63 -7.84
C LEU A 24 -7.65 28.13 -7.69
N SER A 25 -6.88 28.55 -6.68
CA SER A 25 -6.47 29.94 -6.51
C SER A 25 -5.66 30.43 -7.72
N ILE A 26 -4.75 29.62 -8.24
CA ILE A 26 -3.95 29.96 -9.44
C ILE A 26 -4.85 30.07 -10.69
N VAL A 27 -5.75 29.11 -10.89
CA VAL A 27 -6.64 29.05 -12.07
C VAL A 27 -7.63 30.21 -12.09
N ARG A 28 -8.15 30.58 -10.93
CA ARG A 28 -9.12 31.70 -10.78
C ARG A 28 -8.46 33.07 -10.78
N GLY A 29 -7.16 33.14 -10.49
CA GLY A 29 -6.46 34.42 -10.28
C GLY A 29 -6.84 35.14 -8.99
N GLU A 30 -7.52 34.45 -8.06
CA GLU A 30 -7.93 34.96 -6.75
C GLU A 30 -7.66 33.93 -5.66
N GLU A 31 -7.39 34.39 -4.45
CA GLU A 31 -7.13 33.48 -3.33
C GLU A 31 -8.41 32.78 -2.87
N VAL A 32 -8.39 31.44 -2.88
CA VAL A 32 -9.40 30.61 -2.18
C VAL A 32 -8.96 30.49 -0.73
N PRO A 33 -9.72 31.05 0.24
CA PRO A 33 -9.29 31.09 1.64
C PRO A 33 -9.11 29.69 2.23
N ARG A 34 -8.15 29.54 3.15
CA ARG A 34 -7.97 28.31 3.92
C ARG A 34 -9.18 28.03 4.81
N ARG A 35 -9.47 26.76 5.06
CA ARG A 35 -10.58 26.30 5.93
C ARG A 35 -11.98 26.71 5.45
N THR A 36 -12.12 27.08 4.20
CA THR A 36 -13.43 27.26 3.54
C THR A 36 -13.68 26.07 2.61
N PRO A 37 -14.96 25.67 2.42
CA PRO A 37 -15.29 24.63 1.47
C PRO A 37 -14.81 25.00 0.05
N LEU A 38 -14.16 24.04 -0.62
CA LEU A 38 -13.62 24.24 -1.95
C LEU A 38 -14.75 24.35 -2.98
N PRO A 39 -14.69 25.33 -3.87
CA PRO A 39 -15.63 25.41 -4.99
C PRO A 39 -15.39 24.28 -6.00
N LYS A 40 -16.46 23.78 -6.60
CA LYS A 40 -16.45 22.67 -7.54
C LYS A 40 -16.40 23.13 -9.01
N ASP A 41 -16.78 24.36 -9.29
CA ASP A 41 -16.64 24.96 -10.61
C ASP A 41 -15.17 24.96 -11.04
N ASN A 42 -14.90 24.60 -12.28
CA ASN A 42 -13.58 24.31 -12.85
C ASN A 42 -12.95 22.96 -12.44
N LEU A 43 -13.69 22.07 -11.79
CA LEU A 43 -13.25 20.69 -11.53
C LEU A 43 -14.04 19.72 -12.42
N GLU A 44 -13.43 19.18 -13.45
CA GLU A 44 -14.02 18.13 -14.27
C GLU A 44 -13.85 16.75 -13.63
N TYR A 45 -12.67 16.52 -13.10
CA TYR A 45 -12.34 15.26 -12.40
C TYR A 45 -11.24 15.44 -11.38
N VAL A 46 -11.25 14.54 -10.39
CA VAL A 46 -10.16 14.36 -9.42
C VAL A 46 -9.69 12.91 -9.51
N ARG A 47 -8.40 12.70 -9.64
CA ARG A 47 -7.80 11.37 -9.62
C ARG A 47 -6.68 11.33 -8.59
N MET A 48 -6.72 10.33 -7.72
CA MET A 48 -5.80 10.24 -6.59
C MET A 48 -5.23 8.83 -6.41
N GLY A 49 -3.97 8.76 -6.00
CA GLY A 49 -3.41 7.64 -5.25
C GLY A 49 -3.38 8.00 -3.76
N THR A 50 -3.44 7.02 -2.89
CA THR A 50 -3.37 7.22 -1.44
C THR A 50 -2.53 6.15 -0.76
N THR A 51 -1.87 6.51 0.33
CA THR A 51 -1.12 5.59 1.20
C THR A 51 -1.84 5.29 2.51
N VAL A 52 -3.10 5.72 2.66
CA VAL A 52 -3.88 5.53 3.90
C VAL A 52 -3.97 4.06 4.29
N ALA A 53 -4.30 3.17 3.33
CA ALA A 53 -4.39 1.74 3.59
C ALA A 53 -3.03 1.13 3.98
N THR A 54 -1.97 1.48 3.26
CA THR A 54 -0.60 1.03 3.57
C THR A 54 -0.17 1.46 4.96
N ASN A 55 -0.37 2.73 5.30
CA ASN A 55 0.00 3.27 6.61
C ASN A 55 -0.82 2.63 7.74
N ALA A 56 -2.13 2.46 7.55
CA ALA A 56 -2.99 1.80 8.53
C ALA A 56 -2.53 0.36 8.81
N LEU A 57 -2.08 -0.37 7.78
CA LEU A 57 -1.57 -1.72 7.93
C LEU A 57 -0.19 -1.75 8.63
N LEU A 58 0.74 -0.89 8.23
CA LEU A 58 2.09 -0.83 8.78
C LEU A 58 2.11 -0.34 10.24
N GLU A 59 1.29 0.67 10.56
CA GLU A 59 1.21 1.26 11.90
C GLU A 59 0.23 0.52 12.82
N ARG A 60 -0.45 -0.52 12.32
CA ARG A 60 -1.49 -1.25 13.06
C ARG A 60 -2.62 -0.36 13.59
N LYS A 61 -3.07 0.58 12.76
CA LYS A 61 -4.12 1.57 13.06
C LYS A 61 -5.38 1.40 12.20
N GLY A 62 -5.81 0.17 11.96
CA GLY A 62 -7.06 -0.14 11.25
C GLY A 62 -8.26 -0.31 12.19
N ALA A 63 -9.41 -0.61 11.60
CA ALA A 63 -10.66 -0.79 12.32
C ALA A 63 -10.67 -2.08 13.17
N LYS A 64 -11.16 -1.96 14.40
CA LYS A 64 -11.40 -3.11 15.27
C LYS A 64 -12.52 -3.97 14.68
N HIS A 65 -12.25 -5.24 14.42
CA HIS A 65 -13.24 -6.14 13.83
C HIS A 65 -13.20 -7.55 14.42
N VAL A 66 -14.26 -8.29 14.20
CA VAL A 66 -14.42 -9.71 14.55
C VAL A 66 -14.35 -10.54 13.27
N LEU A 67 -13.74 -11.71 13.36
CA LEU A 67 -13.76 -12.72 12.32
C LEU A 67 -14.79 -13.81 12.66
N LEU A 68 -15.77 -14.03 11.77
CA LEU A 68 -16.70 -15.16 11.87
C LEU A 68 -16.21 -16.30 10.98
N VAL A 69 -16.14 -17.50 11.54
CA VAL A 69 -15.68 -18.70 10.84
C VAL A 69 -16.62 -19.87 11.06
N THR A 70 -16.59 -20.85 10.15
CA THR A 70 -17.27 -22.13 10.34
C THR A 70 -16.82 -22.80 11.64
N LYS A 71 -17.73 -23.35 12.42
CA LYS A 71 -17.46 -24.08 13.68
C LYS A 71 -16.38 -25.14 13.48
N GLY A 72 -15.42 -25.19 14.44
CA GLY A 72 -14.24 -26.07 14.41
C GLY A 72 -13.03 -25.48 13.68
N LEU A 73 -13.13 -24.24 13.13
CA LEU A 73 -12.05 -23.59 12.38
C LEU A 73 -11.55 -22.28 13.02
N ARG A 74 -11.78 -22.13 14.33
CA ARG A 74 -11.43 -20.91 15.08
C ARG A 74 -9.99 -20.47 14.89
N ASP A 75 -9.07 -21.41 14.98
CA ASP A 75 -7.63 -21.12 14.99
C ASP A 75 -6.97 -21.19 13.61
N LEU A 76 -7.79 -21.33 12.53
CA LEU A 76 -7.32 -21.58 11.17
C LEU A 76 -6.33 -20.52 10.67
N LEU A 77 -6.65 -19.24 10.86
CA LEU A 77 -5.77 -18.15 10.38
C LEU A 77 -4.53 -18.01 11.27
N GLU A 78 -4.64 -18.28 12.56
CA GLU A 78 -3.50 -18.27 13.48
C GLU A 78 -2.51 -19.40 13.17
N ILE A 79 -3.01 -20.61 12.91
CA ILE A 79 -2.20 -21.74 12.43
C ILE A 79 -1.60 -21.42 11.06
N GLY A 80 -2.40 -20.91 10.14
CA GLY A 80 -2.01 -20.55 8.78
C GLY A 80 -1.35 -21.73 8.06
N TYR A 81 -0.24 -21.45 7.37
CA TYR A 81 0.56 -22.47 6.67
C TYR A 81 1.69 -23.05 7.51
N GLN A 82 1.80 -22.70 8.79
CA GLN A 82 2.91 -23.06 9.66
C GLN A 82 4.30 -22.67 9.07
N SER A 83 4.32 -21.71 8.15
CA SER A 83 5.55 -21.19 7.58
C SER A 83 6.32 -20.37 8.61
N ARG A 84 7.66 -20.50 8.55
CA ARG A 84 8.55 -19.74 9.43
C ARG A 84 9.11 -18.55 8.66
N PRO A 85 9.02 -17.31 9.20
CA PRO A 85 9.64 -16.15 8.57
C PRO A 85 11.15 -16.33 8.37
N ARG A 86 11.80 -17.03 9.34
CA ARG A 86 13.19 -17.44 9.27
C ARG A 86 13.31 -18.91 9.63
N LEU A 87 13.82 -19.71 8.71
CA LEU A 87 13.76 -21.17 8.78
C LEU A 87 14.42 -21.75 10.05
N PHE A 88 15.53 -21.16 10.49
CA PHE A 88 16.36 -21.67 11.59
C PHE A 88 16.16 -20.92 12.92
N ASP A 89 15.26 -19.95 12.98
CA ASP A 89 14.98 -19.27 14.25
C ASP A 89 14.29 -20.21 15.24
N LEU A 90 14.83 -20.29 16.46
CA LEU A 90 14.24 -21.06 17.55
C LEU A 90 13.00 -20.35 18.13
N ASN A 91 13.00 -19.02 18.12
CA ASN A 91 11.87 -18.21 18.54
C ASN A 91 11.09 -17.74 17.31
N ILE A 92 9.98 -18.44 17.01
CA ILE A 92 9.13 -18.12 15.87
C ILE A 92 8.13 -17.07 16.31
N VAL A 93 8.33 -15.83 15.85
CA VAL A 93 7.38 -14.74 16.05
C VAL A 93 6.58 -14.54 14.77
N LYS A 94 5.28 -14.83 14.82
CA LYS A 94 4.33 -14.49 13.76
C LYS A 94 3.84 -13.05 13.93
N ALA A 95 3.46 -12.42 12.82
CA ALA A 95 2.77 -11.14 12.89
C ALA A 95 1.44 -11.27 13.61
N GLU A 96 1.07 -10.27 14.40
CA GLU A 96 -0.23 -10.23 15.06
C GLU A 96 -1.37 -10.27 14.05
N MET A 97 -2.42 -11.01 14.38
CA MET A 97 -3.64 -11.06 13.59
C MET A 97 -4.30 -9.67 13.56
N LEU A 98 -5.00 -9.37 12.47
CA LEU A 98 -5.69 -8.08 12.33
C LEU A 98 -7.02 -8.03 13.08
N TYR A 99 -7.69 -9.18 13.22
CA TYR A 99 -8.93 -9.26 13.97
C TYR A 99 -8.68 -9.23 15.49
N SER A 100 -9.63 -8.69 16.22
CA SER A 100 -9.55 -8.61 17.68
C SER A 100 -10.12 -9.87 18.34
N GLU A 101 -10.99 -10.59 17.66
CA GLU A 101 -11.70 -11.76 18.17
C GLU A 101 -12.18 -12.67 17.04
N VAL A 102 -12.30 -13.95 17.29
CA VAL A 102 -12.92 -14.94 16.40
C VAL A 102 -14.17 -15.52 17.05
N GLN A 103 -15.25 -15.59 16.27
CA GLN A 103 -16.48 -16.27 16.66
C GLN A 103 -16.80 -17.38 15.66
N GLU A 104 -17.25 -18.51 16.18
CA GLU A 104 -17.63 -19.65 15.37
C GLU A 104 -19.12 -19.62 15.07
N VAL A 105 -19.47 -19.92 13.83
CA VAL A 105 -20.85 -20.02 13.36
C VAL A 105 -21.17 -21.49 13.07
N GLU A 106 -22.27 -21.96 13.60
CA GLU A 106 -22.73 -23.34 13.36
C GLU A 106 -23.37 -23.42 11.95
N GLU A 107 -22.54 -23.75 11.01
CA GLU A 107 -22.87 -24.03 9.61
C GLU A 107 -21.81 -24.95 9.03
N ARG A 108 -22.18 -25.81 8.06
CA ARG A 108 -21.21 -26.63 7.34
C ARG A 108 -21.77 -27.07 5.99
N VAL A 109 -20.96 -26.91 4.97
CA VAL A 109 -21.22 -27.45 3.63
C VAL A 109 -20.03 -28.25 3.13
N THR A 110 -20.25 -29.14 2.16
CA THR A 110 -19.20 -29.87 1.43
C THR A 110 -19.60 -30.08 -0.01
N ILE A 111 -18.61 -30.35 -0.86
CA ILE A 111 -18.85 -30.76 -2.25
C ILE A 111 -19.34 -32.19 -2.27
N GLU A 112 -20.44 -32.46 -2.97
CA GLU A 112 -20.99 -33.79 -3.15
C GLU A 112 -20.35 -34.45 -4.38
N GLY A 113 -20.07 -35.75 -4.29
CA GLY A 113 -19.51 -36.49 -5.41
C GLY A 113 -18.12 -36.04 -5.80
N PHE A 114 -17.18 -36.21 -4.88
CA PHE A 114 -15.78 -35.86 -5.06
C PHE A 114 -15.18 -36.46 -6.35
N ASP A 115 -14.15 -35.84 -6.93
CA ASP A 115 -13.50 -36.24 -8.18
C ASP A 115 -12.86 -37.66 -8.14
N GLU A 116 -12.73 -38.24 -6.96
CA GLU A 116 -12.27 -39.63 -6.78
C GLU A 116 -13.29 -40.67 -7.19
N ASP A 117 -14.55 -40.29 -7.42
CA ASP A 117 -15.56 -41.14 -8.04
C ASP A 117 -15.39 -41.16 -9.57
N VAL A 118 -14.35 -41.88 -10.02
CA VAL A 118 -13.95 -41.99 -11.41
C VAL A 118 -15.09 -42.51 -12.32
N PHE A 119 -16.02 -43.27 -11.77
CA PHE A 119 -17.16 -43.85 -12.51
C PHE A 119 -18.43 -43.05 -12.39
N GLY A 120 -18.47 -41.99 -11.58
CA GLY A 120 -19.65 -41.15 -11.39
C GLY A 120 -20.83 -41.84 -10.71
N VAL A 121 -20.59 -42.96 -10.03
CA VAL A 121 -21.66 -43.81 -9.45
C VAL A 121 -22.40 -43.10 -8.31
N HIS A 122 -21.72 -42.16 -7.62
CA HIS A 122 -22.27 -41.46 -6.46
C HIS A 122 -22.59 -39.98 -6.74
N LYS A 123 -22.47 -39.53 -8.00
CA LYS A 123 -22.79 -38.14 -8.34
C LYS A 123 -24.30 -37.90 -8.26
N ALA A 124 -24.68 -37.12 -7.26
CA ALA A 124 -26.07 -36.61 -7.21
C ALA A 124 -26.28 -35.61 -8.35
N THR A 125 -27.37 -35.77 -9.10
CA THR A 125 -27.71 -34.93 -10.26
C THR A 125 -28.90 -34.03 -9.99
N GLU A 126 -29.67 -34.30 -8.92
CA GLU A 126 -30.88 -33.56 -8.56
C GLU A 126 -30.71 -32.81 -7.24
N GLU A 127 -31.28 -31.61 -7.18
CA GLU A 127 -31.29 -30.83 -5.95
C GLU A 127 -32.32 -31.41 -4.96
N ILE A 128 -31.96 -31.45 -3.69
CA ILE A 128 -32.84 -31.85 -2.59
C ILE A 128 -32.90 -30.64 -1.65
N PRO A 129 -34.09 -30.02 -1.43
CA PRO A 129 -34.21 -28.83 -0.60
C PRO A 129 -33.54 -29.00 0.75
N ASN A 130 -32.72 -28.02 1.15
CA ASN A 130 -31.95 -27.96 2.41
C ASN A 130 -30.93 -29.10 2.63
N VAL A 131 -30.69 -29.95 1.62
CA VAL A 131 -29.72 -31.06 1.73
C VAL A 131 -28.70 -31.01 0.60
N LEU A 132 -29.19 -30.88 -0.66
CA LEU A 132 -28.35 -30.82 -1.85
C LEU A 132 -28.75 -29.64 -2.73
N THR A 133 -27.80 -28.82 -3.11
CA THR A 133 -28.01 -27.65 -3.98
C THR A 133 -26.85 -27.46 -4.92
N LYS A 134 -27.02 -26.65 -5.97
CA LYS A 134 -25.91 -26.31 -6.87
C LYS A 134 -25.10 -25.18 -6.32
N GLY A 135 -23.78 -25.34 -6.38
CA GLY A 135 -22.82 -24.29 -6.14
C GLY A 135 -22.64 -23.36 -7.35
N SER A 136 -21.86 -22.30 -7.18
CA SER A 136 -21.57 -21.30 -8.22
C SER A 136 -20.86 -21.88 -9.46
N SER A 137 -20.09 -22.95 -9.30
CA SER A 137 -19.43 -23.66 -10.40
C SER A 137 -20.34 -24.71 -11.11
N GLY A 138 -21.54 -24.94 -10.58
CA GLY A 138 -22.45 -26.00 -11.03
C GLY A 138 -22.24 -27.35 -10.34
N ASP A 139 -21.22 -27.50 -9.50
CA ASP A 139 -21.05 -28.70 -8.67
C ASP A 139 -22.16 -28.79 -7.61
N MET A 140 -22.49 -30.05 -7.24
CA MET A 140 -23.46 -30.30 -6.18
C MET A 140 -22.84 -30.08 -4.81
N ILE A 141 -23.53 -29.35 -3.96
CA ILE A 141 -23.13 -29.03 -2.60
C ILE A 141 -24.07 -29.70 -1.61
N ARG A 142 -23.50 -30.45 -0.69
CA ARG A 142 -24.26 -31.02 0.43
C ARG A 142 -24.21 -30.08 1.61
N ILE A 143 -25.37 -29.71 2.14
CA ILE A 143 -25.51 -28.96 3.39
C ILE A 143 -25.48 -29.98 4.54
N LEU A 144 -24.36 -29.99 5.27
CA LEU A 144 -24.16 -30.88 6.42
C LEU A 144 -24.82 -30.30 7.69
N THR A 145 -24.68 -29.00 7.87
CA THR A 145 -25.30 -28.24 8.97
C THR A 145 -25.86 -26.96 8.37
N PRO A 146 -27.17 -26.77 8.37
CA PRO A 146 -27.80 -25.55 7.90
C PRO A 146 -27.44 -24.37 8.81
N LEU A 147 -27.50 -23.15 8.24
CA LEU A 147 -27.24 -21.93 8.99
C LEU A 147 -28.35 -21.67 10.00
N ASP A 148 -28.00 -21.54 11.29
CA ASP A 148 -28.92 -21.12 12.35
C ASP A 148 -28.92 -19.59 12.47
N GLU A 149 -29.88 -18.95 11.80
CA GLU A 149 -29.98 -17.49 11.77
C GLU A 149 -30.24 -16.87 13.16
N ASP A 150 -31.01 -17.53 14.01
CA ASP A 150 -31.31 -17.01 15.35
C ASP A 150 -30.07 -16.97 16.23
N SER A 151 -29.26 -18.02 16.19
CA SER A 151 -27.97 -18.09 16.87
C SER A 151 -26.99 -17.03 16.34
N VAL A 152 -26.96 -16.83 15.01
CA VAL A 152 -26.13 -15.79 14.38
C VAL A 152 -26.58 -14.41 14.83
N ARG A 153 -27.87 -14.09 14.81
CA ARG A 153 -28.39 -12.80 15.30
C ARG A 153 -27.99 -12.54 16.75
N ALA A 154 -28.19 -13.52 17.63
CA ALA A 154 -27.80 -13.37 19.04
C ALA A 154 -26.31 -13.07 19.20
N THR A 155 -25.46 -13.74 18.41
CA THR A 155 -24.01 -13.49 18.39
C THR A 155 -23.70 -12.08 17.89
N LEU A 156 -24.30 -11.64 16.79
CA LEU A 156 -24.09 -10.30 16.22
C LEU A 156 -24.54 -9.20 17.17
N GLN A 157 -25.70 -9.33 17.82
CA GLN A 157 -26.21 -8.40 18.83
C GLN A 157 -25.26 -8.28 20.03
N ASN A 158 -24.75 -9.41 20.53
CA ASN A 158 -23.73 -9.41 21.58
C ASN A 158 -22.48 -8.66 21.14
N LEU A 159 -21.97 -8.89 19.95
CA LEU A 159 -20.81 -8.20 19.40
C LEU A 159 -21.04 -6.69 19.25
N ARG A 160 -22.22 -6.29 18.76
CA ARG A 160 -22.61 -4.88 18.68
C ARG A 160 -22.64 -4.19 20.05
N SER A 161 -23.21 -4.87 21.05
CA SER A 161 -23.24 -4.33 22.44
C SER A 161 -21.84 -4.12 23.03
N ARG A 162 -20.83 -4.86 22.56
CA ARG A 162 -19.42 -4.73 22.93
C ARG A 162 -18.64 -3.73 22.07
N GLY A 163 -19.33 -2.99 21.18
CA GLY A 163 -18.77 -1.91 20.39
C GLY A 163 -18.07 -2.33 19.08
N PHE A 164 -18.29 -3.55 18.59
CA PHE A 164 -17.80 -3.93 17.28
C PHE A 164 -18.71 -3.34 16.19
N GLU A 165 -18.10 -2.67 15.21
CA GLU A 165 -18.80 -2.05 14.09
C GLU A 165 -18.48 -2.71 12.75
N THR A 166 -17.48 -3.59 12.73
CA THR A 166 -16.98 -4.23 11.52
C THR A 166 -16.82 -5.72 11.75
N VAL A 167 -17.17 -6.52 10.73
CA VAL A 167 -17.06 -7.96 10.74
C VAL A 167 -16.46 -8.48 9.43
N ALA A 168 -15.57 -9.47 9.54
CA ALA A 168 -15.11 -10.30 8.43
C ALA A 168 -15.75 -11.69 8.56
N ILE A 169 -16.19 -12.28 7.46
CA ILE A 169 -16.84 -13.59 7.43
C ILE A 169 -16.04 -14.49 6.49
N CYS A 170 -15.65 -15.68 6.99
CA CYS A 170 -14.91 -16.66 6.19
C CYS A 170 -15.38 -18.07 6.54
N PHE A 171 -16.26 -18.62 5.69
CA PHE A 171 -16.78 -19.97 5.88
C PHE A 171 -16.10 -21.00 4.98
N ALA A 172 -16.13 -22.25 5.42
CA ALA A 172 -15.65 -23.36 4.62
C ALA A 172 -16.45 -23.48 3.34
N HIS A 173 -15.74 -23.68 2.21
CA HIS A 173 -16.32 -23.82 0.87
C HIS A 173 -17.14 -22.61 0.35
N SER A 174 -17.07 -21.44 1.00
CA SER A 174 -17.81 -20.26 0.53
C SER A 174 -17.35 -19.75 -0.85
N TYR A 175 -16.20 -20.19 -1.35
CA TYR A 175 -15.77 -19.91 -2.74
C TYR A 175 -16.69 -20.53 -3.78
N ILE A 176 -17.40 -21.61 -3.43
CA ILE A 176 -18.33 -22.33 -4.30
C ILE A 176 -19.79 -22.23 -3.83
N TYR A 177 -20.00 -22.04 -2.52
CA TYR A 177 -21.32 -21.83 -1.91
C TYR A 177 -21.30 -20.58 -1.01
N PRO A 178 -21.43 -19.38 -1.61
CA PRO A 178 -21.34 -18.12 -0.86
C PRO A 178 -22.61 -17.80 -0.04
N ASN A 179 -23.69 -18.57 -0.18
CA ASN A 179 -25.01 -18.20 0.33
C ASN A 179 -25.02 -18.03 1.86
N HIS A 180 -24.35 -18.89 2.62
CA HIS A 180 -24.27 -18.74 4.07
C HIS A 180 -23.51 -17.47 4.47
N GLU A 181 -22.36 -17.14 3.81
CA GLU A 181 -21.66 -15.88 4.07
C GLU A 181 -22.53 -14.67 3.73
N ALA A 182 -23.17 -14.68 2.57
CA ALA A 182 -24.04 -13.59 2.11
C ALA A 182 -25.17 -13.36 3.12
N ARG A 183 -25.83 -14.43 3.57
CA ARG A 183 -26.91 -14.34 4.53
C ARG A 183 -26.45 -13.79 5.89
N VAL A 184 -25.33 -14.25 6.42
CA VAL A 184 -24.73 -13.71 7.67
C VAL A 184 -24.32 -12.24 7.47
N GLY A 185 -23.83 -11.89 6.30
CA GLY A 185 -23.54 -10.49 5.96
C GLY A 185 -24.77 -9.58 5.98
N GLU A 186 -25.90 -10.03 5.44
CA GLU A 186 -27.19 -9.31 5.51
C GLU A 186 -27.62 -9.14 6.97
N LEU A 187 -27.61 -10.23 7.75
CA LEU A 187 -27.94 -10.21 9.17
C LEU A 187 -27.03 -9.21 9.95
N ALA A 188 -25.75 -9.16 9.64
CA ALA A 188 -24.84 -8.21 10.27
C ALA A 188 -25.21 -6.76 9.95
N LEU A 189 -25.59 -6.45 8.71
CA LEU A 189 -26.07 -5.11 8.34
C LEU A 189 -27.40 -4.76 9.04
N GLU A 190 -28.34 -5.73 9.11
CA GLU A 190 -29.60 -5.57 9.85
C GLU A 190 -29.35 -5.27 11.34
N GLU A 191 -28.37 -5.91 11.96
CA GLU A 191 -27.96 -5.67 13.37
C GLU A 191 -27.06 -4.41 13.56
N GLY A 192 -26.87 -3.62 12.49
CA GLY A 192 -26.25 -2.30 12.55
C GLY A 192 -24.72 -2.30 12.44
N PHE A 193 -24.10 -3.34 11.89
CA PHE A 193 -22.69 -3.27 11.50
C PHE A 193 -22.53 -2.28 10.33
N THR A 194 -21.48 -1.47 10.38
CA THR A 194 -21.22 -0.42 9.38
C THR A 194 -20.38 -0.92 8.20
N HIS A 195 -19.68 -2.03 8.40
CA HIS A 195 -18.90 -2.69 7.35
C HIS A 195 -18.83 -4.19 7.54
N VAL A 196 -19.04 -4.90 6.44
CA VAL A 196 -19.02 -6.38 6.37
C VAL A 196 -18.11 -6.78 5.20
N SER A 197 -17.13 -7.63 5.46
CA SER A 197 -16.24 -8.20 4.45
C SER A 197 -16.50 -9.70 4.32
N LEU A 198 -17.06 -10.11 3.19
CA LEU A 198 -17.29 -11.51 2.86
C LEU A 198 -16.08 -12.10 2.14
N SER A 199 -15.55 -13.21 2.64
CA SER A 199 -14.35 -13.82 2.03
C SER A 199 -14.62 -14.27 0.59
N SER A 200 -15.84 -14.73 0.30
CA SER A 200 -16.30 -15.13 -1.04
C SER A 200 -16.37 -13.96 -2.02
N ALA A 201 -16.59 -12.73 -1.57
CA ALA A 201 -16.63 -11.54 -2.42
C ALA A 201 -15.25 -10.88 -2.56
N VAL A 202 -14.48 -10.82 -1.46
CA VAL A 202 -13.17 -10.17 -1.42
C VAL A 202 -12.12 -10.94 -2.21
N ALA A 203 -12.16 -12.29 -2.15
CA ALA A 203 -11.24 -13.19 -2.85
C ALA A 203 -12.03 -14.31 -3.53
N ALA A 204 -12.90 -13.93 -4.48
CA ALA A 204 -13.96 -14.75 -5.05
C ALA A 204 -13.51 -16.13 -5.57
N ASN A 205 -12.37 -16.23 -6.23
CA ASN A 205 -11.93 -17.49 -6.84
C ASN A 205 -10.87 -18.23 -6.00
N MET A 206 -10.70 -17.85 -4.72
CA MET A 206 -9.72 -18.45 -3.84
C MET A 206 -10.29 -19.65 -3.09
N ILE A 207 -9.89 -20.85 -3.49
CA ILE A 207 -10.30 -22.11 -2.84
C ILE A 207 -9.75 -22.18 -1.41
N LYS A 208 -8.48 -21.81 -1.22
CA LYS A 208 -7.80 -21.91 0.07
C LYS A 208 -8.39 -20.93 1.09
N MET A 209 -8.86 -21.47 2.20
CA MET A 209 -9.55 -20.69 3.24
C MET A 209 -8.62 -19.70 3.96
N VAL A 210 -7.34 -20.05 4.20
CA VAL A 210 -6.40 -19.17 4.91
C VAL A 210 -6.18 -17.84 4.16
N PRO A 211 -5.74 -17.79 2.88
CA PRO A 211 -5.56 -16.53 2.18
C PRO A 211 -6.88 -15.78 1.94
N ARG A 212 -8.00 -16.50 1.78
CA ARG A 212 -9.32 -15.90 1.62
C ARG A 212 -9.77 -15.19 2.91
N GLY A 213 -9.63 -15.85 4.06
CA GLY A 213 -9.98 -15.29 5.35
C GLY A 213 -9.03 -14.16 5.78
N SER A 214 -7.73 -14.29 5.49
CA SER A 214 -6.77 -13.23 5.73
C SER A 214 -7.09 -11.96 4.91
N SER A 215 -7.51 -12.13 3.65
CA SER A 215 -7.91 -11.02 2.78
C SER A 215 -9.21 -10.36 3.25
N ALA A 216 -10.20 -11.14 3.68
CA ALA A 216 -11.44 -10.60 4.25
C ALA A 216 -11.17 -9.83 5.55
N SER A 217 -10.29 -10.36 6.41
CA SER A 217 -9.84 -9.68 7.63
C SER A 217 -9.09 -8.39 7.31
N ALA A 218 -8.22 -8.40 6.30
CA ALA A 218 -7.51 -7.19 5.86
C ALA A 218 -8.48 -6.13 5.28
N ASP A 219 -9.47 -6.54 4.51
CA ASP A 219 -10.49 -5.63 3.99
C ASP A 219 -11.34 -5.02 5.12
N ALA A 220 -11.79 -5.84 6.08
CA ALA A 220 -12.52 -5.39 7.25
C ALA A 220 -11.71 -4.43 8.13
N TYR A 221 -10.39 -4.59 8.15
CA TYR A 221 -9.45 -3.74 8.88
C TYR A 221 -9.21 -2.40 8.19
N LEU A 222 -9.07 -2.39 6.85
CA LEU A 222 -8.60 -1.25 6.07
C LEU A 222 -9.72 -0.39 5.47
N THR A 223 -10.80 -1.04 5.00
CA THR A 223 -11.85 -0.32 4.26
C THR A 223 -12.61 0.72 5.10
N PRO A 224 -12.89 0.51 6.39
CA PRO A 224 -13.46 1.58 7.22
C PRO A 224 -12.57 2.82 7.33
N GLU A 225 -11.24 2.66 7.42
CA GLU A 225 -10.30 3.79 7.46
C GLU A 225 -10.26 4.54 6.12
N ILE A 226 -10.31 3.83 5.01
CA ILE A 226 -10.47 4.44 3.68
C ILE A 226 -11.79 5.21 3.58
N LYS A 227 -12.91 4.62 4.02
CA LYS A 227 -14.22 5.30 4.01
C LYS A 227 -14.22 6.57 4.86
N LYS A 228 -13.56 6.52 6.04
CA LYS A 228 -13.38 7.68 6.92
C LYS A 228 -12.57 8.79 6.24
N TYR A 229 -11.44 8.42 5.62
CA TYR A 229 -10.61 9.34 4.84
C TYR A 229 -11.40 9.99 3.70
N LEU A 230 -12.10 9.18 2.89
CA LEU A 230 -12.93 9.67 1.78
C LEU A 230 -14.02 10.62 2.26
N LYS A 231 -14.70 10.27 3.36
CA LYS A 231 -15.72 11.14 3.96
C LYS A 231 -15.13 12.48 4.43
N GLY A 232 -13.92 12.48 4.98
CA GLY A 232 -13.18 13.68 5.35
C GLY A 232 -12.85 14.54 4.14
N PHE A 233 -12.29 13.93 3.10
CA PHE A 233 -11.94 14.57 1.84
C PHE A 233 -13.16 15.23 1.15
N VAL A 234 -14.25 14.47 1.00
CA VAL A 234 -15.49 14.95 0.35
C VAL A 234 -16.11 16.13 1.10
N LYS A 235 -16.04 16.13 2.43
CA LYS A 235 -16.53 17.26 3.26
C LYS A 235 -15.77 18.57 3.04
N GLY A 236 -14.55 18.53 2.50
CA GLY A 236 -13.76 19.69 2.18
C GLY A 236 -14.30 20.52 1.00
N PHE A 237 -15.32 20.04 0.29
CA PHE A 237 -15.92 20.70 -0.87
C PHE A 237 -17.26 21.33 -0.54
N GLN A 238 -17.68 22.31 -1.37
CA GLN A 238 -19.00 22.93 -1.26
C GLN A 238 -20.10 21.87 -1.25
N ASP A 239 -21.13 22.11 -0.44
CA ASP A 239 -22.26 21.21 -0.20
C ASP A 239 -21.88 19.85 0.44
N GLY A 240 -20.59 19.64 0.77
CA GLY A 240 -20.09 18.41 1.40
C GLY A 240 -20.23 17.13 0.57
N HIS A 241 -20.28 17.25 -0.76
CA HIS A 241 -20.33 16.13 -1.69
C HIS A 241 -19.55 16.40 -2.98
N LEU A 242 -19.16 15.34 -3.69
CA LEU A 242 -18.42 15.35 -4.97
C LEU A 242 -19.14 14.55 -6.06
N ASP A 243 -20.46 14.35 -5.96
CA ASP A 243 -21.21 13.55 -6.92
C ASP A 243 -21.20 14.17 -8.34
N ASP A 244 -21.05 15.47 -8.44
CA ASP A 244 -20.96 16.24 -9.69
C ASP A 244 -19.54 16.22 -10.30
N VAL A 245 -18.55 15.76 -9.56
CA VAL A 245 -17.15 15.71 -9.99
C VAL A 245 -16.70 14.26 -10.09
N LYS A 246 -16.27 13.83 -11.28
CA LYS A 246 -15.74 12.48 -11.45
C LYS A 246 -14.51 12.27 -10.56
N THR A 247 -14.65 11.42 -9.55
CA THR A 247 -13.60 11.18 -8.56
C THR A 247 -13.17 9.72 -8.59
N ASP A 248 -11.96 9.47 -9.09
CA ASP A 248 -11.40 8.14 -9.26
C ASP A 248 -10.16 7.95 -8.37
N PHE A 249 -10.00 6.75 -7.82
CA PHE A 249 -8.84 6.34 -7.04
C PHE A 249 -8.06 5.24 -7.75
N MET A 250 -6.73 5.34 -7.69
CA MET A 250 -5.83 4.31 -8.18
C MET A 250 -5.90 3.08 -7.28
N GLN A 251 -6.04 1.90 -7.89
CA GLN A 251 -5.96 0.62 -7.20
C GLN A 251 -4.54 0.03 -7.30
N SER A 252 -4.26 -0.98 -6.48
CA SER A 252 -2.98 -1.68 -6.43
C SER A 252 -2.64 -2.41 -7.75
N ASP A 253 -3.63 -2.72 -8.56
CA ASP A 253 -3.50 -3.35 -9.89
C ASP A 253 -3.23 -2.35 -11.03
N GLY A 254 -3.11 -1.06 -10.72
CA GLY A 254 -2.93 0.01 -11.70
C GLY A 254 -4.23 0.49 -12.38
N GLY A 255 -5.39 -0.06 -12.00
CA GLY A 255 -6.70 0.39 -12.44
C GLY A 255 -7.19 1.62 -11.66
N LEU A 256 -8.16 2.33 -12.23
CA LEU A 256 -8.88 3.41 -11.56
C LEU A 256 -10.29 2.94 -11.21
N VAL A 257 -10.78 3.31 -10.03
CA VAL A 257 -12.14 3.01 -9.57
C VAL A 257 -12.77 4.26 -8.97
N GLY A 258 -14.08 4.44 -9.16
CA GLY A 258 -14.81 5.54 -8.54
C GLY A 258 -14.76 5.44 -7.01
N HIS A 259 -14.74 6.58 -6.33
CA HIS A 259 -14.57 6.68 -4.88
C HIS A 259 -15.56 5.84 -4.06
N LYS A 260 -16.79 5.61 -4.56
CA LYS A 260 -17.83 4.80 -3.88
C LYS A 260 -17.47 3.31 -3.80
N ASN A 261 -16.68 2.82 -4.77
CA ASN A 261 -16.29 1.41 -4.90
C ASN A 261 -14.82 1.15 -4.50
N PHE A 262 -14.13 2.16 -3.97
CA PHE A 262 -12.73 2.03 -3.56
C PHE A 262 -12.64 1.34 -2.19
N SER A 263 -11.98 0.18 -2.13
CA SER A 263 -11.76 -0.58 -0.89
C SER A 263 -10.34 -0.44 -0.38
N GLY A 264 -10.18 -0.61 0.93
CA GLY A 264 -8.87 -0.56 1.57
C GLY A 264 -7.93 -1.66 1.08
N LEU A 265 -8.45 -2.86 0.86
CA LEU A 265 -7.67 -4.00 0.34
C LEU A 265 -7.07 -3.71 -1.05
N LYS A 266 -7.88 -3.15 -1.96
CA LYS A 266 -7.44 -2.79 -3.31
C LYS A 266 -6.58 -1.53 -3.35
N GLY A 267 -6.53 -0.76 -2.25
CA GLY A 267 -5.81 0.50 -2.13
C GLY A 267 -4.41 0.41 -1.51
N ILE A 268 -3.93 -0.78 -1.12
CA ILE A 268 -2.68 -0.95 -0.35
C ILE A 268 -1.46 -0.38 -1.10
N LEU A 269 -1.32 -0.62 -2.40
CA LEU A 269 -0.24 -0.11 -3.24
C LEU A 269 -0.71 0.98 -4.21
N SER A 270 -1.76 1.72 -3.86
CA SER A 270 -2.39 2.74 -4.72
C SER A 270 -1.41 3.80 -5.23
N GLY A 271 -0.58 4.37 -4.34
CA GLY A 271 0.42 5.37 -4.71
C GLY A 271 1.50 4.82 -5.65
N PRO A 272 2.22 3.75 -5.25
CA PRO A 272 3.23 3.10 -6.08
C PRO A 272 2.70 2.63 -7.44
N ALA A 273 1.48 2.09 -7.51
CA ALA A 273 0.85 1.66 -8.76
C ALA A 273 0.71 2.81 -9.77
N GLY A 274 0.37 4.01 -9.31
CA GLY A 274 0.38 5.21 -10.15
C GLY A 274 1.75 5.50 -10.74
N GLY A 275 2.83 5.26 -9.98
CA GLY A 275 4.21 5.37 -10.44
C GLY A 275 4.54 4.39 -11.56
N VAL A 276 4.12 3.12 -11.41
CA VAL A 276 4.31 2.09 -12.45
C VAL A 276 3.61 2.48 -13.75
N VAL A 277 2.36 2.92 -13.66
CA VAL A 277 1.61 3.42 -14.84
C VAL A 277 2.33 4.65 -15.42
N GLY A 278 2.82 5.55 -14.57
CA GLY A 278 3.53 6.75 -14.97
C GLY A 278 4.78 6.44 -15.80
N PHE A 279 5.72 5.66 -15.28
CA PHE A 279 6.96 5.39 -16.02
C PHE A 279 6.76 4.45 -17.22
N SER A 280 5.81 3.51 -17.15
CA SER A 280 5.51 2.64 -18.29
C SER A 280 5.02 3.43 -19.50
N ARG A 281 4.32 4.55 -19.29
CA ARG A 281 3.79 5.41 -20.35
C ARG A 281 4.76 6.51 -20.82
N THR A 282 5.69 6.90 -19.96
CA THR A 282 6.58 8.05 -20.25
C THR A 282 8.00 7.64 -20.62
N SER A 283 8.42 6.42 -20.25
CA SER A 283 9.82 6.01 -20.35
C SER A 283 10.02 4.74 -21.16
N TYR A 284 8.99 3.91 -21.34
CA TYR A 284 9.08 2.73 -22.19
C TYR A 284 8.91 3.09 -23.67
N VAL A 285 9.80 2.57 -24.50
CA VAL A 285 9.81 2.76 -25.95
C VAL A 285 9.50 1.42 -26.61
N PRO A 286 8.25 1.22 -27.11
CA PRO A 286 7.83 -0.08 -27.68
C PRO A 286 8.71 -0.57 -28.84
N GLU A 287 9.22 0.36 -29.65
CA GLU A 287 10.04 0.07 -30.83
C GLU A 287 11.38 -0.58 -30.48
N THR A 288 11.95 -0.26 -29.32
CA THR A 288 13.18 -0.87 -28.82
C THR A 288 12.94 -2.11 -28.01
N GLY A 289 11.77 -2.18 -27.35
CA GLY A 289 11.41 -3.27 -26.46
C GLY A 289 12.30 -3.41 -25.22
N VAL A 290 13.17 -2.42 -24.95
CA VAL A 290 14.07 -2.47 -23.79
C VAL A 290 13.26 -2.36 -22.51
N PRO A 291 13.31 -3.37 -21.61
CA PRO A 291 12.55 -3.34 -20.37
C PRO A 291 13.09 -2.28 -19.43
N ILE A 292 12.22 -1.82 -18.54
CA ILE A 292 12.52 -0.73 -17.60
C ILE A 292 12.33 -1.22 -16.16
N VAL A 293 13.27 -0.86 -15.29
CA VAL A 293 13.10 -0.88 -13.84
C VAL A 293 12.69 0.51 -13.39
N GLY A 294 11.55 0.63 -12.71
CA GLY A 294 11.11 1.86 -12.07
C GLY A 294 11.63 1.94 -10.63
N LEU A 295 12.16 3.09 -10.26
CA LEU A 295 12.66 3.39 -8.91
C LEU A 295 11.94 4.65 -8.41
N ASP A 296 10.95 4.50 -7.56
CA ASP A 296 10.24 5.60 -6.89
C ASP A 296 10.81 5.81 -5.49
N MET A 297 11.66 6.81 -5.32
CA MET A 297 12.22 7.12 -4.02
C MET A 297 11.52 8.34 -3.41
N GLY A 298 10.73 8.06 -2.39
CA GLY A 298 10.07 9.06 -1.56
C GLY A 298 10.89 9.51 -0.35
N GLY A 299 10.21 10.10 0.61
CA GLY A 299 10.82 10.49 1.89
C GLY A 299 11.05 9.31 2.83
N THR A 300 10.19 8.29 2.81
CA THR A 300 10.19 7.20 3.80
C THR A 300 10.62 5.87 3.21
N SER A 301 10.26 5.61 1.96
CA SER A 301 10.48 4.33 1.28
C SER A 301 10.92 4.51 -0.16
N THR A 302 11.39 3.42 -0.74
CA THR A 302 11.65 3.29 -2.17
C THR A 302 10.84 2.11 -2.69
N ASP A 303 10.04 2.36 -3.72
CA ASP A 303 9.25 1.37 -4.41
C ASP A 303 9.93 1.03 -5.74
N VAL A 304 10.09 -0.27 -5.99
CA VAL A 304 10.75 -0.77 -7.18
C VAL A 304 9.78 -1.69 -7.93
N SER A 305 9.74 -1.54 -9.23
CA SER A 305 8.89 -2.35 -10.12
C SER A 305 9.56 -2.53 -11.47
N ARG A 306 9.10 -3.53 -12.24
CA ARG A 306 9.60 -3.82 -13.57
C ARG A 306 8.48 -3.68 -14.60
N TYR A 307 8.80 -3.19 -15.79
CA TYR A 307 7.91 -3.15 -16.93
C TYR A 307 8.65 -3.57 -18.21
N GLY A 308 8.13 -4.60 -18.88
CA GLY A 308 8.71 -5.13 -20.12
C GLY A 308 7.69 -5.17 -21.28
N GLY A 309 6.84 -4.16 -21.40
CA GLY A 309 5.75 -4.08 -22.38
C GLY A 309 4.40 -4.53 -21.84
N ILE A 310 4.38 -5.31 -20.77
CA ILE A 310 3.18 -5.73 -20.05
C ILE A 310 3.36 -5.46 -18.54
N PHE A 311 2.26 -5.22 -17.84
CA PHE A 311 2.27 -5.09 -16.38
C PHE A 311 2.43 -6.47 -15.73
N GLU A 312 3.40 -6.57 -14.83
CA GLU A 312 3.57 -7.78 -14.01
C GLU A 312 2.63 -7.71 -12.81
N HIS A 313 1.78 -8.71 -12.67
CA HIS A 313 0.83 -8.81 -11.57
C HIS A 313 1.20 -9.98 -10.65
N VAL A 314 0.96 -9.77 -9.37
CA VAL A 314 0.98 -10.81 -8.34
C VAL A 314 -0.41 -10.88 -7.71
N PHE A 315 -0.84 -12.09 -7.39
CA PHE A 315 -2.19 -12.32 -6.84
C PHE A 315 -2.17 -12.58 -5.33
N GLU A 316 -1.02 -12.95 -4.81
CA GLU A 316 -0.80 -13.13 -3.37
C GLU A 316 0.46 -12.38 -2.96
N THR A 317 0.34 -11.54 -1.94
CA THR A 317 1.46 -10.81 -1.36
C THR A 317 1.41 -10.86 0.15
N THR A 318 2.57 -10.71 0.79
CA THR A 318 2.65 -10.52 2.24
C THR A 318 3.12 -9.11 2.55
N THR A 319 2.22 -8.29 3.07
CA THR A 319 2.51 -6.91 3.46
C THR A 319 2.37 -6.78 4.98
N ALA A 320 3.39 -6.25 5.64
CA ALA A 320 3.44 -6.14 7.11
C ALA A 320 3.13 -7.46 7.85
N GLY A 321 3.53 -8.61 7.28
CA GLY A 321 3.28 -9.94 7.83
C GLY A 321 1.87 -10.49 7.60
N VAL A 322 1.03 -9.78 6.88
CA VAL A 322 -0.33 -10.21 6.50
C VAL A 322 -0.33 -10.69 5.06
N THR A 323 -0.72 -11.94 4.83
CA THR A 323 -0.88 -12.49 3.48
C THR A 323 -2.21 -12.04 2.91
N ILE A 324 -2.17 -11.40 1.75
CA ILE A 324 -3.31 -10.78 1.09
C ILE A 324 -3.45 -11.36 -0.31
N GLN A 325 -4.65 -11.81 -0.62
CA GLN A 325 -5.05 -12.30 -1.93
C GLN A 325 -5.84 -11.20 -2.66
N SER A 326 -5.13 -10.41 -3.45
CA SER A 326 -5.70 -9.37 -4.28
C SER A 326 -4.78 -9.08 -5.45
N PRO A 327 -5.29 -8.91 -6.68
CA PRO A 327 -4.46 -8.53 -7.81
C PRO A 327 -3.73 -7.22 -7.52
N GLN A 328 -2.41 -7.23 -7.64
CA GLN A 328 -1.57 -6.04 -7.46
C GLN A 328 -0.45 -6.06 -8.50
N LEU A 329 0.05 -4.89 -8.86
CA LEU A 329 1.29 -4.79 -9.60
C LEU A 329 2.45 -5.33 -8.75
N ASP A 330 3.40 -5.99 -9.38
CA ASP A 330 4.57 -6.53 -8.70
C ASP A 330 5.53 -5.39 -8.31
N ILE A 331 5.35 -4.91 -7.10
CA ILE A 331 6.10 -3.78 -6.53
C ILE A 331 6.78 -4.25 -5.25
N ASN A 332 8.08 -4.09 -5.18
CA ASN A 332 8.87 -4.35 -3.98
C ASN A 332 9.22 -3.04 -3.28
N THR A 333 8.83 -2.92 -2.03
CA THR A 333 9.10 -1.74 -1.20
C THR A 333 10.23 -2.01 -0.23
N VAL A 334 11.17 -1.08 -0.13
CA VAL A 334 12.20 -1.06 0.91
C VAL A 334 12.10 0.19 1.76
N ALA A 335 12.29 0.07 3.08
CA ALA A 335 12.30 1.18 4.02
C ALA A 335 13.62 1.97 3.91
N ALA A 336 13.88 2.55 2.75
CA ALA A 336 15.01 3.41 2.45
C ALA A 336 14.49 4.60 1.62
N GLY A 337 14.55 5.79 2.16
CA GLY A 337 14.07 7.01 1.52
C GLY A 337 14.89 8.22 1.95
N GLY A 338 14.54 9.41 1.47
CA GLY A 338 15.26 10.65 1.80
C GLY A 338 15.29 10.97 3.31
N GLY A 339 14.25 10.55 4.04
CA GLY A 339 14.14 10.73 5.49
C GLY A 339 14.73 9.59 6.33
N SER A 340 15.30 8.55 5.73
CA SER A 340 15.92 7.44 6.48
C SER A 340 17.04 7.95 7.36
N ILE A 341 16.94 7.64 8.66
CA ILE A 341 17.84 8.17 9.70
C ILE A 341 19.21 7.55 9.57
N LEU A 342 20.23 8.39 9.66
CA LEU A 342 21.64 8.00 9.64
C LEU A 342 22.13 7.79 11.06
N GLN A 343 22.66 6.61 11.35
CA GLN A 343 23.16 6.27 12.70
C GLN A 343 24.50 5.56 12.64
N TRP A 344 25.35 5.89 13.57
CA TRP A 344 26.51 5.10 13.92
C TRP A 344 26.14 4.17 15.07
N ARG A 345 26.10 2.86 14.80
CA ARG A 345 25.69 1.86 15.79
C ARG A 345 26.57 0.62 15.71
N ASN A 346 27.10 0.19 16.85
CA ASN A 346 27.93 -1.02 16.96
C ASN A 346 29.11 -1.05 15.95
N GLY A 347 29.77 0.08 15.72
CA GLY A 347 30.92 0.19 14.82
C GLY A 347 30.54 0.19 13.32
N LEU A 348 29.26 0.37 12.96
CA LEU A 348 28.79 0.36 11.59
C LEU A 348 27.97 1.62 11.25
N LEU A 349 28.11 2.06 10.01
CA LEU A 349 27.19 3.04 9.42
C LEU A 349 25.86 2.32 9.11
N THR A 350 24.75 2.80 9.65
CA THR A 350 23.44 2.25 9.42
C THR A 350 22.47 3.31 8.89
N VAL A 351 21.58 2.92 7.99
CA VAL A 351 20.58 3.78 7.35
C VAL A 351 19.21 3.15 7.53
N GLY A 352 18.34 3.84 8.26
CA GLY A 352 17.02 3.31 8.61
C GLY A 352 17.10 2.10 9.56
N PRO A 353 16.00 1.31 9.66
CA PRO A 353 14.72 1.48 8.94
C PRO A 353 13.88 2.68 9.38
N GLU A 354 14.23 3.32 10.50
CA GLU A 354 13.51 4.47 11.03
C GLU A 354 13.63 5.67 10.08
N SER A 355 12.54 6.42 9.95
CA SER A 355 12.49 7.63 9.14
C SER A 355 12.17 8.86 9.99
N ALA A 356 12.83 9.97 9.69
CA ALA A 356 12.49 11.28 10.23
C ALA A 356 11.15 11.81 9.73
N SER A 357 10.55 11.14 8.74
CA SER A 357 9.28 11.52 8.08
C SER A 357 9.33 12.96 7.52
N SER A 358 8.20 13.65 7.46
CA SER A 358 8.11 15.08 7.10
C SER A 358 8.08 15.99 8.35
N HIS A 359 7.81 15.40 9.52
CA HIS A 359 7.81 16.09 10.80
C HIS A 359 8.39 15.15 11.90
N PRO A 360 9.49 15.53 12.57
CA PRO A 360 10.26 16.76 12.43
C PRO A 360 11.00 16.88 11.09
N GLY A 361 11.20 15.79 10.35
CA GLY A 361 11.94 15.75 9.09
C GLY A 361 13.45 15.64 9.28
N PRO A 362 14.22 15.59 8.17
CA PRO A 362 15.67 15.71 8.18
C PRO A 362 16.17 16.96 8.93
N ALA A 363 17.41 16.94 9.37
CA ALA A 363 18.02 18.06 10.11
C ALA A 363 17.88 19.39 9.36
N CYS A 364 18.04 19.37 8.03
CA CYS A 364 17.92 20.55 7.17
C CYS A 364 16.52 21.17 7.11
N TYR A 365 15.45 20.51 7.64
CA TYR A 365 14.07 21.03 7.60
C TYR A 365 13.76 22.03 8.72
N ARG A 366 14.76 22.41 9.54
CA ARG A 366 14.67 23.43 10.59
C ARG A 366 13.70 23.13 11.73
N LYS A 367 13.33 21.85 11.91
CA LYS A 367 12.40 21.39 12.96
C LYS A 367 13.08 20.52 14.03
N GLY A 368 14.42 20.57 14.12
CA GLY A 368 15.20 19.84 15.12
C GLY A 368 15.35 18.35 14.83
N GLY A 369 15.13 17.91 13.60
CA GLY A 369 15.22 16.51 13.21
C GLY A 369 16.64 15.91 13.28
N PRO A 370 16.73 14.55 13.16
CA PRO A 370 18.00 13.84 13.08
C PRO A 370 18.66 13.99 11.70
N LEU A 371 19.93 13.57 11.60
CA LEU A 371 20.56 13.38 10.29
C LEU A 371 19.84 12.29 9.49
N ALA A 372 19.55 12.57 8.23
CA ALA A 372 18.91 11.67 7.29
C ALA A 372 19.61 11.64 5.94
N VAL A 373 19.20 10.74 5.04
CA VAL A 373 19.75 10.62 3.67
C VAL A 373 19.70 11.95 2.90
N THR A 374 18.61 12.72 3.06
CA THR A 374 18.50 14.06 2.47
C THR A 374 19.62 14.99 2.94
N ASP A 375 20.00 14.93 4.22
CA ASP A 375 21.09 15.75 4.77
C ASP A 375 22.44 15.35 4.18
N ALA A 376 22.70 14.05 3.99
CA ALA A 376 23.92 13.58 3.34
C ALA A 376 24.02 14.05 1.89
N ASN A 377 22.91 13.99 1.13
CA ASN A 377 22.85 14.50 -0.24
C ASN A 377 23.04 16.03 -0.30
N LEU A 378 22.48 16.76 0.67
CA LEU A 378 22.67 18.21 0.79
C LEU A 378 24.13 18.55 1.11
N PHE A 379 24.72 17.84 2.09
CA PHE A 379 26.08 18.06 2.54
C PHE A 379 27.12 17.81 1.44
N LEU A 380 26.88 16.78 0.61
CA LEU A 380 27.76 16.44 -0.53
C LEU A 380 27.43 17.22 -1.82
N GLY A 381 26.52 18.20 -1.77
CA GLY A 381 26.17 19.05 -2.91
C GLY A 381 25.37 18.35 -4.02
N ARG A 382 24.80 17.17 -3.76
CA ARG A 382 23.91 16.45 -4.71
C ARG A 382 22.52 17.06 -4.74
N LEU A 383 22.13 17.76 -3.70
CA LEU A 383 20.91 18.53 -3.61
C LEU A 383 21.30 20.02 -3.62
N VAL A 384 20.75 20.76 -4.59
CA VAL A 384 21.06 22.18 -4.80
C VAL A 384 19.99 23.03 -4.11
N PRO A 385 20.31 23.72 -2.99
CA PRO A 385 19.32 24.44 -2.17
C PRO A 385 18.57 25.53 -2.93
N ASP A 386 19.22 26.18 -3.87
CA ASP A 386 18.62 27.29 -4.65
C ASP A 386 17.44 26.86 -5.52
N PHE A 387 17.43 25.59 -5.96
CA PHE A 387 16.34 24.99 -6.74
C PHE A 387 15.37 24.19 -5.88
N PHE A 388 15.61 24.10 -4.56
CA PHE A 388 14.71 23.41 -3.66
C PHE A 388 13.62 24.37 -3.16
N PRO A 389 12.36 23.90 -2.98
CA PRO A 389 11.28 24.77 -2.51
C PRO A 389 11.62 25.40 -1.15
N LYS A 390 11.38 26.69 -1.00
CA LYS A 390 11.50 27.40 0.28
C LYS A 390 10.20 27.25 1.07
N ILE A 391 10.03 26.07 1.68
CA ILE A 391 8.81 25.69 2.43
C ILE A 391 9.12 25.23 3.85
N PHE A 392 10.32 25.52 4.34
CA PHE A 392 10.78 25.07 5.66
C PHE A 392 10.75 26.23 6.68
N GLY A 393 11.05 25.87 7.91
CA GLY A 393 10.95 26.82 9.04
C GLY A 393 9.52 27.03 9.51
N PRO A 394 9.35 27.85 10.57
CA PRO A 394 8.05 28.08 11.21
C PRO A 394 7.00 28.74 10.30
N ASN A 395 7.46 29.56 9.33
CA ASN A 395 6.58 30.34 8.45
C ASN A 395 6.52 29.78 7.01
N GLU A 396 6.99 28.54 6.76
CA GLU A 396 7.01 27.90 5.42
C GLU A 396 7.68 28.75 4.30
N ASN A 397 8.69 29.55 4.62
CA ASN A 397 9.33 30.45 3.67
C ASN A 397 10.87 30.40 3.70
N GLU A 398 11.45 29.47 4.45
CA GLU A 398 12.89 29.33 4.59
C GLU A 398 13.46 28.23 3.68
N ALA A 399 14.73 28.42 3.30
CA ALA A 399 15.49 27.38 2.60
C ALA A 399 15.98 26.29 3.57
N LEU A 400 16.52 25.21 3.01
CA LEU A 400 17.19 24.15 3.78
C LEU A 400 18.32 24.70 4.65
N ASP A 401 18.49 24.16 5.85
CA ASP A 401 19.54 24.55 6.81
C ASP A 401 20.83 23.77 6.56
N THR A 402 21.71 24.34 5.75
CA THR A 402 23.02 23.73 5.43
C THR A 402 23.99 23.76 6.60
N ASP A 403 23.91 24.78 7.47
CA ASP A 403 24.81 24.93 8.60
C ASP A 403 24.52 23.92 9.71
N ALA A 404 23.26 23.69 10.01
CA ALA A 404 22.83 22.65 10.95
C ALA A 404 23.31 21.26 10.50
N VAL A 405 23.22 20.96 9.21
CA VAL A 405 23.69 19.69 8.63
C VAL A 405 25.20 19.55 8.77
N ARG A 406 25.95 20.59 8.40
CA ARG A 406 27.43 20.61 8.52
C ARG A 406 27.86 20.37 9.96
N HIS A 407 27.25 21.07 10.90
CA HIS A 407 27.59 20.92 12.33
C HIS A 407 27.38 19.47 12.80
N LYS A 408 26.18 18.89 12.48
CA LYS A 408 25.84 17.51 12.88
C LYS A 408 26.77 16.47 12.25
N PHE A 409 27.20 16.61 10.99
CA PHE A 409 28.16 15.68 10.36
C PHE A 409 29.54 15.79 10.99
N VAL A 410 30.00 16.99 11.29
CA VAL A 410 31.30 17.18 12.01
C VAL A 410 31.25 16.47 13.36
N GLU A 411 30.19 16.65 14.15
CA GLU A 411 30.08 16.00 15.46
C GLU A 411 30.00 14.47 15.34
N LEU A 412 29.17 13.95 14.40
CA LEU A 412 29.06 12.51 14.17
C LEU A 412 30.41 11.90 13.76
N THR A 413 31.16 12.58 12.88
CA THR A 413 32.46 12.09 12.41
C THR A 413 33.50 12.07 13.54
N LYS A 414 33.48 13.03 14.47
CA LYS A 414 34.33 12.99 15.67
C LYS A 414 34.06 11.73 16.51
N VAL A 415 32.80 11.36 16.70
CA VAL A 415 32.41 10.14 17.43
C VAL A 415 32.96 8.90 16.70
N ILE A 416 32.72 8.80 15.38
CA ILE A 416 33.19 7.68 14.56
C ILE A 416 34.73 7.53 14.67
N ASN A 417 35.46 8.63 14.52
CA ASN A 417 36.90 8.61 14.57
C ASN A 417 37.43 8.23 15.96
N ALA A 418 36.80 8.73 17.03
CA ALA A 418 37.15 8.39 18.40
C ALA A 418 36.97 6.89 18.70
N GLU A 419 35.89 6.28 18.22
CA GLU A 419 35.58 4.86 18.45
C GLU A 419 36.42 3.92 17.56
N THR A 420 36.72 4.34 16.32
CA THR A 420 37.40 3.47 15.34
C THR A 420 38.89 3.66 15.25
N GLY A 421 39.44 4.76 15.83
CA GLY A 421 40.84 5.16 15.64
C GLY A 421 41.17 5.64 14.22
N LYS A 422 40.16 5.87 13.37
CA LYS A 422 40.30 6.37 11.99
C LYS A 422 40.36 7.90 11.96
N THR A 423 40.75 8.43 10.80
CA THR A 423 40.77 9.87 10.50
C THR A 423 39.86 10.20 9.34
N MET A 424 38.60 9.70 9.40
CA MET A 424 37.57 9.93 8.39
C MET A 424 37.17 11.41 8.37
N THR A 425 36.94 11.96 7.19
CA THR A 425 36.36 13.29 7.03
C THR A 425 34.85 13.25 7.13
N PRO A 426 34.17 14.38 7.42
CA PRO A 426 32.70 14.42 7.40
C PRO A 426 32.09 14.05 6.04
N GLU A 427 32.75 14.37 4.94
CA GLU A 427 32.36 14.03 3.57
C GLU A 427 32.45 12.51 3.33
N GLU A 428 33.52 11.86 3.78
CA GLU A 428 33.67 10.40 3.70
C GLU A 428 32.64 9.69 4.55
N ALA A 429 32.28 10.20 5.72
CA ALA A 429 31.21 9.66 6.55
C ALA A 429 29.84 9.79 5.84
N ALA A 430 29.53 10.97 5.30
CA ALA A 430 28.30 11.21 4.57
C ALA A 430 28.18 10.31 3.33
N TYR A 431 29.27 10.17 2.57
CA TYR A 431 29.33 9.28 1.41
C TYR A 431 29.12 7.81 1.81
N GLY A 432 29.75 7.35 2.89
CA GLY A 432 29.58 6.00 3.41
C GLY A 432 28.12 5.67 3.75
N PHE A 433 27.39 6.60 4.34
CA PHE A 433 25.94 6.43 4.57
C PHE A 433 25.15 6.34 3.26
N LEU A 434 25.48 7.17 2.25
CA LEU A 434 24.82 7.08 0.96
C LEU A 434 25.10 5.76 0.24
N ASP A 435 26.30 5.22 0.38
CA ASP A 435 26.67 3.92 -0.19
C ASP A 435 25.82 2.79 0.42
N VAL A 436 25.63 2.80 1.75
CA VAL A 436 24.72 1.87 2.46
C VAL A 436 23.28 2.04 1.98
N ALA A 437 22.80 3.27 1.82
CA ALA A 437 21.46 3.53 1.32
C ALA A 437 21.25 3.00 -0.11
N ASN A 438 22.22 3.27 -0.99
CA ASN A 438 22.18 2.82 -2.38
C ASN A 438 22.17 1.28 -2.49
N GLU A 439 22.99 0.59 -1.68
CA GLU A 439 23.00 -0.87 -1.67
C GLU A 439 21.67 -1.45 -1.15
N ALA A 440 21.06 -0.81 -0.15
CA ALA A 440 19.73 -1.23 0.31
C ALA A 440 18.67 -1.11 -0.79
N MET A 441 18.75 -0.08 -1.64
CA MET A 441 17.85 0.11 -2.79
C MET A 441 18.16 -0.83 -3.98
N CYS A 442 19.41 -1.27 -4.15
CA CYS A 442 19.76 -2.25 -5.19
C CYS A 442 19.18 -3.65 -4.92
N ARG A 443 19.00 -4.04 -3.66
CA ARG A 443 18.50 -5.38 -3.29
C ARG A 443 17.11 -5.71 -3.89
N PRO A 444 16.07 -4.87 -3.72
CA PRO A 444 14.76 -5.16 -4.33
C PRO A 444 14.81 -5.14 -5.87
N ILE A 445 15.71 -4.35 -6.48
CA ILE A 445 15.88 -4.36 -7.93
C ILE A 445 16.42 -5.73 -8.39
N ARG A 446 17.45 -6.27 -7.73
CA ARG A 446 17.96 -7.61 -8.02
C ARG A 446 16.89 -8.70 -7.81
N ALA A 447 16.05 -8.56 -6.79
CA ALA A 447 14.94 -9.50 -6.54
C ALA A 447 13.89 -9.50 -7.65
N LEU A 448 13.60 -8.34 -8.26
CA LEU A 448 12.66 -8.23 -9.38
C LEU A 448 13.26 -8.57 -10.74
N THR A 449 14.58 -8.65 -10.85
CA THR A 449 15.29 -8.91 -12.11
C THR A 449 16.07 -10.22 -12.05
N GLU A 450 17.24 -10.24 -11.45
CA GLU A 450 18.15 -11.40 -11.42
C GLU A 450 17.51 -12.65 -10.79
N ALA A 451 16.80 -12.47 -9.66
CA ALA A 451 16.11 -13.60 -9.01
C ALA A 451 14.97 -14.20 -9.86
N LYS A 452 14.46 -13.44 -10.84
CA LYS A 452 13.47 -13.90 -11.82
C LYS A 452 14.09 -14.33 -13.15
N GLY A 453 15.43 -14.36 -13.26
CA GLY A 453 16.15 -14.78 -14.46
C GLY A 453 16.33 -13.69 -15.53
N TYR A 454 16.07 -12.42 -15.20
CA TYR A 454 16.32 -11.31 -16.10
C TYR A 454 17.75 -10.76 -15.93
N GLU A 455 18.41 -10.43 -17.03
CA GLU A 455 19.71 -9.76 -17.03
C GLU A 455 19.54 -8.28 -16.76
N ILE A 456 19.96 -7.83 -15.58
CA ILE A 456 19.70 -6.48 -15.09
C ILE A 456 20.32 -5.40 -15.98
N GLY A 457 21.52 -5.59 -16.49
CA GLY A 457 22.22 -4.64 -17.37
C GLY A 457 21.53 -4.38 -18.71
N LYS A 458 20.54 -5.21 -19.11
CA LYS A 458 19.70 -5.00 -20.30
C LYS A 458 18.47 -4.15 -20.05
N HIS A 459 18.29 -3.62 -18.86
CA HIS A 459 17.19 -2.73 -18.51
C HIS A 459 17.63 -1.26 -18.55
N ASN A 460 16.68 -0.38 -18.77
CA ASN A 460 16.82 1.03 -18.44
C ASN A 460 16.31 1.26 -17.00
N LEU A 461 16.84 2.27 -16.32
CA LEU A 461 16.41 2.68 -14.98
C LEU A 461 15.57 3.95 -15.07
N ALA A 462 14.25 3.87 -14.88
CA ALA A 462 13.38 5.05 -14.76
C ALA A 462 13.35 5.50 -13.30
N VAL A 463 13.87 6.68 -13.03
CA VAL A 463 14.00 7.21 -11.66
C VAL A 463 13.04 8.35 -11.43
N PHE A 464 12.28 8.27 -10.35
CA PHE A 464 11.28 9.27 -9.98
C PHE A 464 11.08 9.32 -8.45
N GLY A 465 10.09 10.08 -8.01
CA GLY A 465 9.94 10.44 -6.60
C GLY A 465 10.77 11.65 -6.21
N GLY A 466 10.57 12.12 -4.98
CA GLY A 466 11.21 13.37 -4.51
C GLY A 466 12.71 13.29 -4.28
N ALA A 467 13.24 12.10 -4.02
CA ALA A 467 14.64 11.87 -3.68
C ALA A 467 15.40 11.04 -4.73
N GLY A 468 14.70 10.43 -5.70
CA GLY A 468 15.29 9.44 -6.61
C GLY A 468 16.45 9.97 -7.45
N GLY A 469 16.34 11.18 -7.99
CA GLY A 469 17.35 11.75 -8.88
C GLY A 469 18.76 11.86 -8.27
N GLN A 470 18.87 11.99 -6.95
CA GLN A 470 20.13 12.12 -6.21
C GLN A 470 20.93 10.79 -6.15
N HIS A 471 20.25 9.67 -6.41
CA HIS A 471 20.79 8.31 -6.30
C HIS A 471 20.90 7.59 -7.64
N ALA A 472 20.26 8.14 -8.69
CA ALA A 472 20.08 7.49 -10.00
C ALA A 472 21.38 6.93 -10.62
N CYS A 473 22.42 7.76 -10.70
CA CYS A 473 23.68 7.38 -11.36
C CYS A 473 24.44 6.30 -10.59
N GLU A 474 24.49 6.39 -9.28
CA GLU A 474 25.19 5.40 -8.47
C GLU A 474 24.48 4.05 -8.46
N ILE A 475 23.14 4.05 -8.34
CA ILE A 475 22.36 2.84 -8.43
C ILE A 475 22.50 2.19 -9.80
N ALA A 476 22.42 2.97 -10.89
CA ALA A 476 22.64 2.46 -12.24
C ALA A 476 24.04 1.83 -12.40
N SER A 477 25.08 2.52 -11.91
CA SER A 477 26.45 2.02 -11.95
C SER A 477 26.63 0.72 -11.16
N LYS A 478 26.10 0.64 -9.93
CA LYS A 478 26.16 -0.57 -9.08
C LYS A 478 25.43 -1.77 -9.70
N LEU A 479 24.45 -1.53 -10.54
CA LEU A 479 23.65 -2.56 -11.21
C LEU A 479 24.10 -2.86 -12.66
N GLY A 480 25.10 -2.13 -13.17
CA GLY A 480 25.54 -2.27 -14.55
C GLY A 480 24.53 -1.77 -15.59
N ILE A 481 23.59 -0.93 -15.20
CA ILE A 481 22.59 -0.33 -16.08
C ILE A 481 23.22 0.88 -16.77
N SER A 482 23.17 0.92 -18.10
CA SER A 482 23.84 1.94 -18.89
C SER A 482 23.03 3.23 -19.06
N GLN A 483 21.71 3.17 -18.86
CA GLN A 483 20.82 4.31 -19.08
C GLN A 483 19.87 4.56 -17.91
N ALA A 484 19.96 5.76 -17.32
CA ALA A 484 18.98 6.26 -16.36
C ALA A 484 18.07 7.31 -17.04
N ILE A 485 16.76 7.15 -16.87
CA ILE A 485 15.73 8.02 -17.46
C ILE A 485 15.07 8.81 -16.32
N ILE A 486 15.13 10.13 -16.40
CA ILE A 486 14.45 11.02 -15.45
C ILE A 486 13.48 11.89 -16.22
N HIS A 487 12.19 11.61 -16.04
CA HIS A 487 11.14 12.39 -16.72
C HIS A 487 11.04 13.80 -16.13
N LYS A 488 10.67 14.80 -16.94
CA LYS A 488 10.52 16.20 -16.48
C LYS A 488 9.55 16.37 -15.29
N TYR A 489 8.59 15.46 -15.14
CA TYR A 489 7.67 15.41 -14.01
C TYR A 489 8.01 14.28 -13.01
N SER A 490 9.25 13.86 -12.95
CA SER A 490 9.70 12.76 -12.07
C SER A 490 9.29 12.95 -10.62
N SER A 491 9.31 14.19 -10.10
CA SER A 491 8.93 14.46 -8.69
C SER A 491 7.44 14.22 -8.36
N ILE A 492 6.59 14.05 -9.37
CA ILE A 492 5.15 13.81 -9.25
C ILE A 492 4.67 12.69 -10.17
N LEU A 493 5.56 11.81 -10.61
CA LEU A 493 5.25 10.85 -11.67
C LEU A 493 4.12 9.88 -11.28
N SER A 494 4.03 9.51 -10.00
CA SER A 494 2.95 8.67 -9.47
C SER A 494 1.58 9.36 -9.62
N ALA A 495 1.49 10.65 -9.31
CA ALA A 495 0.28 11.44 -9.55
C ALA A 495 0.03 11.66 -11.05
N TYR A 496 1.09 11.87 -11.83
CA TYR A 496 0.98 12.02 -13.30
C TYR A 496 0.48 10.72 -13.94
N GLY A 497 0.90 9.56 -13.44
CA GLY A 497 0.42 8.24 -13.88
C GLY A 497 -1.09 8.08 -13.76
N THR A 498 -1.72 8.67 -12.74
CA THR A 498 -3.19 8.62 -12.60
C THR A 498 -3.93 9.40 -13.69
N SER A 499 -3.25 10.31 -14.39
CA SER A 499 -3.88 11.13 -15.46
C SER A 499 -4.08 10.38 -16.77
N PHE A 500 -3.36 9.27 -17.00
CA PHE A 500 -3.50 8.50 -18.22
C PHE A 500 -4.84 7.76 -18.25
N PRO A 501 -5.64 7.89 -19.34
CA PRO A 501 -6.89 7.16 -19.45
C PRO A 501 -6.63 5.64 -19.49
N LYS A 502 -7.53 4.88 -18.88
CA LYS A 502 -7.51 3.43 -18.91
C LYS A 502 -7.49 2.91 -20.35
N HIS A 503 -6.49 2.12 -20.67
CA HIS A 503 -6.59 0.96 -21.56
C HIS A 503 -5.79 -0.18 -20.92
N LEU A 504 -6.15 -0.58 -19.70
CA LEU A 504 -5.97 -1.97 -19.31
C LEU A 504 -7.22 -2.68 -19.82
N PRO A 505 -7.13 -3.70 -20.67
CA PRO A 505 -8.28 -4.56 -20.91
C PRO A 505 -8.70 -5.09 -19.53
N ASN A 506 -9.98 -4.93 -19.19
CA ASN A 506 -10.57 -5.54 -18.02
C ASN A 506 -10.45 -7.06 -18.17
N VAL A 507 -9.40 -7.65 -17.64
CA VAL A 507 -9.20 -9.10 -17.69
C VAL A 507 -10.16 -9.84 -16.74
N LEU A 508 -10.89 -9.12 -15.87
CA LEU A 508 -11.71 -9.74 -14.82
C LEU A 508 -13.05 -9.04 -14.51
N THR A 509 -13.63 -8.19 -15.38
CA THR A 509 -14.89 -7.53 -15.06
C THR A 509 -16.04 -7.77 -16.05
N ASP A 510 -15.91 -8.71 -16.97
CA ASP A 510 -17.05 -9.17 -17.77
C ASP A 510 -17.44 -10.60 -17.40
N GLN A 511 -18.09 -10.74 -16.26
CA GLN A 511 -19.08 -11.77 -15.96
C GLN A 511 -19.96 -11.24 -14.83
N SER A 512 -20.93 -10.41 -15.20
CA SER A 512 -22.16 -10.23 -14.45
C SER A 512 -23.23 -11.16 -15.02
#